data_900289ca680c520a8275457ab541e5b8
#
_entry.id   900289ca680c520a8275457ab541e5b8
#
_cell.length_a   1.000
_cell.length_b   1.000
_cell.length_c   1.000
_cell.angle_alpha   90.00
_cell.angle_beta   90.00
_cell.angle_gamma   90.00
#
_symmetry.space_group_name_H-M   'P 1'
#
loop_
_entity.id
_entity.type
_entity.pdbx_description
1 polymer ?
#
loop_
_entity_poly.entity_id
_entity_poly.type
_entity_poly.pdbx_seq_one_letter_code
_entity_poly.pdbx_strand_id
1 'polypeptide(L)'
;GAAMLAAGRIAAAAPNAKRPPNIVLILADDMGPGEPSHAGGIIPTPTLDRMVKEGMRFTDAHTSSSVCTPTRYGILTGRYNWRSRLKRSVPFNPPDRALMDPNRLNLSNFLQKAGYHTAGIGKWHLGADWVKLPKNADLGKNKRSASWRVDFSKPFKNGPVDVGFDEAFFILSSLDMAP
;
A
#
# COMPACT_ATOMS: atom_id res chain seq x y z
N GLY A 1 -1.28 -8.46 10.15
CA GLY A 1 -0.09 -7.68 9.92
C GLY A 1 -0.03 -6.46 10.82
N ALA A 2 1.05 -6.28 11.59
CA ALA A 2 1.24 -5.09 12.41
C ALA A 2 1.77 -3.95 11.54
N ALA A 3 1.09 -2.82 11.52
CA ALA A 3 1.63 -1.59 10.97
C ALA A 3 2.58 -0.99 12.00
N MET A 4 3.86 -0.95 11.69
CA MET A 4 4.86 -0.29 12.50
C MET A 4 5.05 1.12 11.96
N LEU A 5 4.41 2.11 12.58
CA LEU A 5 4.73 3.50 12.37
C LEU A 5 6.07 3.76 13.08
N ALA A 6 7.15 3.74 12.34
CA ALA A 6 8.41 4.25 12.81
C ALA A 6 8.29 5.79 12.89
N ALA A 7 7.87 6.29 14.04
CA ALA A 7 8.11 7.68 14.37
C ALA A 7 9.62 7.83 14.53
N GLY A 8 10.33 8.13 13.44
CA GLY A 8 11.62 8.77 13.55
C GLY A 8 11.47 9.91 14.58
N ARG A 9 12.49 10.22 15.38
CA ARG A 9 12.46 11.38 16.25
C ARG A 9 11.75 12.48 15.49
N ILE A 10 10.56 12.86 15.91
CA ILE A 10 10.02 14.16 15.57
C ILE A 10 11.03 15.10 16.26
N ALA A 11 12.16 15.36 15.57
CA ALA A 11 12.98 16.46 15.91
C ALA A 11 12.01 17.63 15.85
N ALA A 12 11.65 18.16 17.00
CA ALA A 12 10.88 19.38 17.06
C ALA A 12 11.59 20.32 16.09
N ALA A 13 10.95 20.63 14.99
CA ALA A 13 11.55 21.47 13.97
C ALA A 13 11.98 22.73 14.69
N ALA A 14 13.26 23.05 14.63
CA ALA A 14 13.75 24.30 15.18
C ALA A 14 12.84 25.41 14.65
N PRO A 15 12.47 26.43 15.45
CA PRO A 15 11.46 27.43 15.10
C PRO A 15 11.70 28.18 13.76
N ASN A 16 12.82 27.93 13.08
CA ASN A 16 13.21 28.47 11.78
C ASN A 16 13.36 27.40 10.67
N ALA A 17 12.92 26.15 10.88
CA ALA A 17 13.03 25.13 9.86
C ALA A 17 12.06 25.44 8.71
N LYS A 18 12.59 25.91 7.58
CA LYS A 18 11.83 26.21 6.34
C LYS A 18 11.26 24.97 5.66
N ARG A 19 11.59 23.75 6.13
CA ARG A 19 11.15 22.49 5.52
C ARG A 19 10.48 21.58 6.55
N PRO A 20 9.33 21.00 6.22
CA PRO A 20 8.74 19.95 7.05
C PRO A 20 9.65 18.71 7.07
N PRO A 21 9.56 17.86 8.12
CA PRO A 21 10.35 16.63 8.22
C PRO A 21 9.98 15.65 7.12
N ASN A 22 10.94 14.83 6.65
CA ASN A 22 10.66 13.71 5.80
C ASN A 22 9.82 12.67 6.55
N ILE A 23 8.91 12.01 5.85
CA ILE A 23 8.01 10.98 6.39
C ILE A 23 8.29 9.68 5.64
N VAL A 24 8.65 8.63 6.38
CA VAL A 24 8.80 7.28 5.83
C VAL A 24 7.80 6.36 6.53
N LEU A 25 6.87 5.81 5.75
CA LEU A 25 5.89 4.82 6.21
C LEU A 25 6.30 3.44 5.71
N ILE A 26 6.61 2.53 6.62
CA ILE A 26 6.97 1.14 6.30
C ILE A 26 5.85 0.23 6.79
N LEU A 27 5.21 -0.48 5.86
CA LEU A 27 4.20 -1.48 6.15
C LEU A 27 4.75 -2.87 5.84
N ALA A 28 5.02 -3.66 6.88
CA ALA A 28 5.37 -5.06 6.70
C ALA A 28 4.15 -5.86 6.24
N ASP A 29 4.37 -6.81 5.34
CA ASP A 29 3.33 -7.71 4.82
C ASP A 29 3.42 -9.04 5.57
N ASP A 30 2.32 -9.41 6.22
CA ASP A 30 2.18 -10.65 7.02
C ASP A 30 3.19 -10.84 8.17
N MET A 31 3.74 -9.75 8.72
CA MET A 31 4.59 -9.82 9.91
C MET A 31 3.73 -9.79 11.18
N GLY A 32 3.83 -10.84 11.99
CA GLY A 32 3.14 -10.93 13.28
C GLY A 32 3.76 -10.02 14.36
N PRO A 33 2.98 -9.64 15.39
CA PRO A 33 3.46 -8.73 16.44
C PRO A 33 4.58 -9.32 17.30
N GLY A 34 4.72 -10.66 17.35
CA GLY A 34 5.75 -11.39 18.10
C GLY A 34 6.99 -11.75 17.29
N GLU A 35 7.06 -11.43 16.00
CA GLU A 35 8.18 -11.82 15.14
C GLU A 35 9.46 -10.98 15.29
N PRO A 36 9.40 -9.68 15.53
CA PRO A 36 10.61 -8.91 15.82
C PRO A 36 11.27 -9.33 17.14
N SER A 37 12.62 -9.30 17.17
CA SER A 37 13.39 -9.76 18.34
C SER A 37 13.03 -9.03 19.65
N HIS A 38 12.75 -7.70 19.59
CA HIS A 38 12.28 -6.96 20.77
C HIS A 38 10.92 -7.43 21.31
N ALA A 39 10.17 -8.21 20.54
CA ALA A 39 8.87 -8.76 20.91
C ALA A 39 8.94 -10.26 21.22
N GLY A 40 10.13 -10.86 21.26
CA GLY A 40 10.37 -12.28 21.56
C GLY A 40 10.58 -13.15 20.32
N GLY A 41 10.66 -12.57 19.14
CA GLY A 41 10.96 -13.30 17.90
C GLY A 41 12.37 -13.88 17.90
N ILE A 42 12.52 -15.03 17.24
CA ILE A 42 13.79 -15.77 17.18
C ILE A 42 14.77 -15.21 16.14
N ILE A 43 14.27 -14.42 15.19
CA ILE A 43 15.10 -13.81 14.15
C ILE A 43 15.57 -12.44 14.63
N PRO A 44 16.90 -12.17 14.66
CA PRO A 44 17.40 -10.86 15.05
C PRO A 44 16.91 -9.74 14.13
N THR A 45 16.34 -8.70 14.71
CA THR A 45 15.87 -7.52 14.00
C THR A 45 16.50 -6.23 14.58
N PRO A 46 17.84 -6.08 14.53
CA PRO A 46 18.56 -5.06 15.29
C PRO A 46 18.13 -3.63 14.94
N THR A 47 17.73 -3.38 13.69
CA THR A 47 17.25 -2.05 13.30
C THR A 47 15.88 -1.75 13.91
N LEU A 48 14.95 -2.71 13.94
CA LEU A 48 13.66 -2.55 14.59
C LEU A 48 13.81 -2.38 16.11
N ASP A 49 14.72 -3.14 16.72
CA ASP A 49 15.02 -3.05 18.15
C ASP A 49 15.57 -1.65 18.51
N ARG A 50 16.46 -1.12 17.67
CA ARG A 50 16.95 0.25 17.83
C ARG A 50 15.84 1.29 17.66
N MET A 51 14.96 1.13 16.68
CA MET A 51 13.81 2.03 16.47
C MET A 51 12.87 2.04 17.68
N VAL A 52 12.62 0.88 18.29
CA VAL A 52 11.83 0.76 19.52
C VAL A 52 12.51 1.46 20.69
N LYS A 53 13.84 1.32 20.82
CA LYS A 53 14.62 1.92 21.90
C LYS A 53 14.72 3.45 21.79
N GLU A 54 14.87 3.96 20.58
CA GLU A 54 15.11 5.39 20.30
C GLU A 54 13.84 6.17 19.99
N GLY A 55 12.76 5.48 19.65
CA GLY A 55 11.50 6.07 19.23
C GLY A 55 10.35 5.79 20.19
N MET A 56 9.17 5.52 19.61
CA MET A 56 7.96 5.21 20.36
C MET A 56 7.37 3.87 19.86
N ARG A 57 7.06 3.00 20.81
CA ARG A 57 6.33 1.73 20.53
C ARG A 57 4.89 1.87 21.01
N PHE A 58 3.95 1.58 20.14
CA PHE A 58 2.54 1.43 20.52
C PHE A 58 2.29 -0.03 20.91
N THR A 59 1.78 -0.24 22.12
CA THR A 59 1.53 -1.59 22.67
C THR A 59 0.16 -2.13 22.30
N ASP A 60 -0.75 -1.26 21.86
CA ASP A 60 -2.12 -1.60 21.50
C ASP A 60 -2.52 -0.87 20.19
N ALA A 61 -1.81 -1.18 19.10
CA ALA A 61 -2.10 -0.63 17.78
C ALA A 61 -2.68 -1.73 16.88
N HIS A 62 -3.79 -1.42 16.23
CA HIS A 62 -4.51 -2.36 15.37
C HIS A 62 -4.62 -1.82 13.95
N THR A 63 -4.48 -2.73 12.99
CA THR A 63 -4.86 -2.47 11.60
C THR A 63 -6.38 -2.56 11.45
N SER A 64 -6.94 -1.96 10.40
CA SER A 64 -8.38 -2.04 10.11
C SER A 64 -8.84 -3.45 9.74
N SER A 65 -7.92 -4.37 9.46
CA SER A 65 -8.16 -5.78 9.12
C SER A 65 -6.87 -6.58 9.24
N SER A 66 -6.99 -7.89 9.38
CA SER A 66 -5.89 -8.84 9.31
C SER A 66 -5.46 -9.20 7.88
N VAL A 67 -6.05 -8.58 6.86
CA VAL A 67 -5.82 -8.89 5.44
C VAL A 67 -5.26 -7.68 4.71
N CYS A 68 -4.44 -7.93 3.69
CA CYS A 68 -3.64 -6.92 2.99
C CYS A 68 -4.47 -5.79 2.36
N THR A 69 -5.38 -6.06 1.44
CA THR A 69 -6.17 -5.03 0.73
C THR A 69 -6.95 -4.11 1.68
N PRO A 70 -7.76 -4.63 2.62
CA PRO A 70 -8.53 -3.76 3.52
C PRO A 70 -7.63 -2.91 4.42
N THR A 71 -6.50 -3.44 4.89
CA THR A 71 -5.53 -2.68 5.67
C THR A 71 -4.88 -1.57 4.85
N ARG A 72 -4.42 -1.88 3.62
CA ARG A 72 -3.81 -0.90 2.70
C ARG A 72 -4.79 0.21 2.34
N TYR A 73 -6.04 -0.16 2.06
CA TYR A 73 -7.11 0.80 1.83
C TYR A 73 -7.31 1.72 3.04
N GLY A 74 -7.37 1.14 4.24
CA GLY A 74 -7.55 1.88 5.49
C GLY A 74 -6.43 2.89 5.73
N ILE A 75 -5.16 2.48 5.57
CA ILE A 75 -3.99 3.33 5.77
C ILE A 75 -4.00 4.51 4.77
N LEU A 76 -4.22 4.22 3.50
CA LEU A 76 -4.18 5.27 2.47
C LEU A 76 -5.36 6.21 2.50
N THR A 77 -6.54 5.75 2.91
CA THR A 77 -7.77 6.56 2.83
C THR A 77 -8.28 7.08 4.17
N GLY A 78 -7.74 6.63 5.29
CA GLY A 78 -8.28 6.89 6.62
C GLY A 78 -9.69 6.32 6.83
N ARG A 79 -10.11 5.32 6.05
CA ARG A 79 -11.48 4.78 6.06
C ARG A 79 -11.45 3.28 6.18
N TYR A 80 -12.42 2.74 6.89
CA TYR A 80 -12.61 1.30 6.91
C TYR A 80 -12.98 0.75 5.52
N ASN A 81 -12.49 -0.44 5.20
CA ASN A 81 -12.66 -1.11 3.91
C ASN A 81 -14.13 -1.38 3.53
N TRP A 82 -15.02 -1.61 4.48
CA TRP A 82 -16.46 -1.79 4.19
C TRP A 82 -17.15 -0.54 3.63
N ARG A 83 -16.47 0.61 3.67
CA ARG A 83 -16.90 1.84 2.97
C ARG A 83 -16.46 1.88 1.51
N SER A 84 -15.62 0.92 1.08
CA SER A 84 -15.28 0.75 -0.34
C SER A 84 -16.35 -0.08 -1.06
N ARG A 85 -16.21 -0.22 -2.39
CA ARG A 85 -17.07 -1.13 -3.16
C ARG A 85 -16.79 -2.61 -2.83
N LEU A 86 -15.57 -2.95 -2.42
CA LEU A 86 -15.17 -4.32 -2.06
C LEU A 86 -15.43 -4.54 -0.57
N LYS A 87 -16.58 -5.12 -0.25
CA LYS A 87 -17.03 -5.33 1.14
C LYS A 87 -16.34 -6.51 1.82
N ARG A 88 -15.84 -7.46 1.04
CA ARG A 88 -15.21 -8.71 1.49
C ARG A 88 -14.08 -9.06 0.55
N SER A 89 -13.10 -9.87 1.05
CA SER A 89 -12.01 -10.41 0.24
C SER A 89 -11.00 -9.34 -0.22
N VAL A 90 -10.20 -9.70 -1.19
CA VAL A 90 -9.16 -8.88 -1.83
C VAL A 90 -9.33 -8.95 -3.35
N PRO A 91 -8.76 -8.03 -4.13
CA PRO A 91 -8.65 -8.19 -5.58
C PRO A 91 -7.79 -9.43 -5.88
N PHE A 92 -8.35 -10.41 -6.58
CA PHE A 92 -7.64 -11.66 -6.89
C PHE A 92 -6.98 -11.67 -8.25
N ASN A 93 -7.38 -10.77 -9.14
CA ASN A 93 -6.92 -10.78 -10.53
C ASN A 93 -6.53 -9.37 -10.97
N PRO A 94 -5.58 -9.24 -11.91
CA PRO A 94 -5.24 -7.96 -12.50
C PRO A 94 -6.44 -7.13 -13.01
N PRO A 95 -7.50 -7.73 -13.59
CA PRO A 95 -8.64 -6.95 -14.07
C PRO A 95 -9.57 -6.41 -12.98
N ASP A 96 -9.28 -6.63 -11.71
CA ASP A 96 -10.08 -6.03 -10.65
C ASP A 96 -9.93 -4.51 -10.65
N ARG A 97 -11.08 -3.85 -10.71
CA ARG A 97 -11.16 -2.39 -10.78
C ARG A 97 -10.51 -1.74 -9.58
N ALA A 98 -9.97 -0.55 -9.80
CA ALA A 98 -9.42 0.28 -8.74
C ALA A 98 -10.40 0.44 -7.57
N LEU A 99 -9.89 0.28 -6.35
CA LEU A 99 -10.64 0.53 -5.10
C LEU A 99 -10.51 1.98 -4.65
N MET A 100 -9.40 2.61 -4.99
CA MET A 100 -9.17 4.01 -4.70
C MET A 100 -9.97 4.88 -5.66
N ASP A 101 -10.59 5.90 -5.13
CA ASP A 101 -11.24 6.95 -5.92
C ASP A 101 -10.23 8.09 -6.09
N PRO A 102 -9.78 8.39 -7.32
CA PRO A 102 -8.74 9.42 -7.56
C PRO A 102 -9.19 10.82 -7.15
N ASN A 103 -10.50 11.06 -7.06
CA ASN A 103 -11.04 12.36 -6.64
C ASN A 103 -11.18 12.49 -5.12
N ARG A 104 -10.85 11.45 -4.37
CA ARG A 104 -10.96 11.44 -2.92
C ARG A 104 -9.63 11.73 -2.26
N LEU A 105 -9.71 12.52 -1.17
CA LEU A 105 -8.54 12.75 -0.33
C LEU A 105 -8.02 11.42 0.23
N ASN A 106 -6.72 11.21 0.08
CA ASN A 106 -5.97 10.07 0.58
C ASN A 106 -4.61 10.54 1.09
N LEU A 107 -3.82 9.65 1.67
CA LEU A 107 -2.54 10.01 2.28
C LEU A 107 -1.57 10.68 1.30
N SER A 108 -1.44 10.14 0.08
CA SER A 108 -0.49 10.67 -0.91
C SER A 108 -0.88 12.07 -1.37
N ASN A 109 -2.11 12.27 -1.86
CA ASN A 109 -2.54 13.58 -2.34
C ASN A 109 -2.73 14.61 -1.20
N PHE A 110 -2.98 14.16 0.03
CA PHE A 110 -2.96 15.03 1.22
C PHE A 110 -1.55 15.58 1.47
N LEU A 111 -0.53 14.73 1.41
CA LEU A 111 0.86 15.14 1.60
C LEU A 111 1.35 16.03 0.45
N GLN A 112 0.96 15.73 -0.79
CA GLN A 112 1.25 16.63 -1.93
C GLN A 112 0.69 18.04 -1.71
N LYS A 113 -0.55 18.15 -1.22
CA LYS A 113 -1.15 19.46 -0.89
C LYS A 113 -0.40 20.20 0.22
N ALA A 114 0.31 19.47 1.08
CA ALA A 114 1.19 20.02 2.10
C ALA A 114 2.62 20.30 1.58
N GLY A 115 2.87 20.14 0.29
CA GLY A 115 4.15 20.44 -0.36
C GLY A 115 5.18 19.30 -0.33
N TYR A 116 4.77 18.09 0.03
CA TYR A 116 5.64 16.92 -0.05
C TYR A 116 5.70 16.36 -1.47
N HIS A 117 6.88 15.89 -1.88
CA HIS A 117 7.02 14.94 -2.99
C HIS A 117 6.79 13.54 -2.46
N THR A 118 5.90 12.78 -3.09
CA THR A 118 5.42 11.51 -2.57
C THR A 118 5.83 10.34 -3.47
N ALA A 119 6.40 9.30 -2.87
CA ALA A 119 6.76 8.07 -3.57
C ALA A 119 6.14 6.85 -2.88
N GLY A 120 5.66 5.90 -3.68
CA GLY A 120 5.13 4.63 -3.19
C GLY A 120 5.86 3.45 -3.81
N ILE A 121 6.30 2.49 -2.97
CA ILE A 121 7.10 1.34 -3.40
C ILE A 121 6.56 0.06 -2.77
N GLY A 122 6.53 -1.05 -3.52
CA GLY A 122 6.24 -2.38 -3.00
C GLY A 122 4.90 -2.96 -3.47
N LYS A 123 4.07 -3.51 -2.59
CA LYS A 123 2.79 -4.14 -2.91
C LYS A 123 1.66 -3.12 -2.88
N TRP A 124 0.96 -2.95 -4.00
CA TRP A 124 -0.23 -2.09 -4.10
C TRP A 124 -1.50 -2.78 -3.61
N HIS A 125 -1.92 -3.80 -4.31
CA HIS A 125 -3.07 -4.67 -3.99
C HIS A 125 -4.40 -3.93 -3.76
N LEU A 126 -4.61 -2.82 -4.46
CA LEU A 126 -5.83 -2.01 -4.42
C LEU A 126 -6.52 -1.91 -5.80
N GLY A 127 -6.10 -2.77 -6.74
CA GLY A 127 -6.62 -2.79 -8.09
C GLY A 127 -6.20 -1.58 -8.93
N ALA A 128 -6.53 -1.65 -10.21
CA ALA A 128 -6.38 -0.59 -11.19
C ALA A 128 -7.40 -0.80 -12.31
N ASP A 129 -7.73 0.22 -13.07
CA ASP A 129 -8.66 0.12 -14.19
C ASP A 129 -7.90 -0.19 -15.47
N TRP A 130 -7.88 -1.47 -15.83
CA TRP A 130 -7.18 -2.01 -16.98
C TRP A 130 -7.99 -1.91 -18.25
N VAL A 131 -7.32 -1.72 -19.37
CA VAL A 131 -7.93 -1.87 -20.70
C VAL A 131 -8.15 -3.35 -20.96
N LYS A 132 -9.37 -3.70 -21.32
CA LYS A 132 -9.73 -5.10 -21.60
C LYS A 132 -9.62 -5.41 -23.09
N LEU A 133 -9.13 -6.60 -23.38
CA LEU A 133 -9.14 -7.15 -24.73
C LEU A 133 -10.58 -7.38 -25.23
N PRO A 134 -10.83 -7.23 -26.54
CA PRO A 134 -12.11 -7.59 -27.13
C PRO A 134 -12.54 -9.02 -26.81
N LYS A 135 -13.86 -9.26 -26.76
CA LYS A 135 -14.41 -10.59 -26.44
C LYS A 135 -13.92 -11.71 -27.38
N ASN A 136 -13.63 -11.37 -28.62
CA ASN A 136 -13.16 -12.25 -29.68
C ASN A 136 -11.64 -12.22 -29.89
N ALA A 137 -10.87 -11.56 -29.02
CA ALA A 137 -9.41 -11.54 -29.15
C ALA A 137 -8.84 -12.97 -29.06
N ASP A 138 -7.92 -13.28 -29.96
CA ASP A 138 -7.12 -14.50 -29.85
C ASP A 138 -6.14 -14.35 -28.68
N LEU A 139 -6.28 -15.21 -27.69
CA LEU A 139 -5.49 -15.20 -26.47
C LEU A 139 -4.32 -16.19 -26.53
N GLY A 140 -4.10 -16.82 -27.69
CA GLY A 140 -3.03 -17.77 -27.90
C GLY A 140 -3.10 -18.99 -26.96
N LYS A 141 -1.95 -19.64 -26.76
CA LYS A 141 -1.85 -20.83 -25.89
C LYS A 141 -1.78 -20.50 -24.38
N ASN A 142 -1.62 -19.24 -24.02
CA ASN A 142 -1.49 -18.85 -22.62
C ASN A 142 -2.87 -18.70 -21.96
N LYS A 143 -3.41 -19.82 -21.48
CA LYS A 143 -4.73 -19.88 -20.85
C LYS A 143 -4.86 -19.06 -19.57
N ARG A 144 -3.77 -18.70 -18.89
CA ARG A 144 -3.79 -17.89 -17.66
C ARG A 144 -4.04 -16.41 -17.96
N SER A 145 -3.30 -15.85 -18.92
CA SER A 145 -3.59 -14.47 -19.37
C SER A 145 -4.95 -14.37 -20.06
N ALA A 146 -5.43 -15.49 -20.61
CA ALA A 146 -6.74 -15.60 -21.21
C ALA A 146 -7.89 -15.30 -20.23
N SER A 147 -7.77 -15.73 -18.98
CA SER A 147 -8.82 -15.48 -17.97
C SER A 147 -8.95 -14.00 -17.60
N TRP A 148 -7.88 -13.24 -17.75
CA TRP A 148 -7.85 -11.83 -17.37
C TRP A 148 -8.35 -10.90 -18.46
N ARG A 149 -8.15 -11.27 -19.74
CA ARG A 149 -8.54 -10.47 -20.91
C ARG A 149 -8.10 -9.01 -20.81
N VAL A 150 -6.88 -8.81 -20.32
CA VAL A 150 -6.27 -7.49 -20.16
C VAL A 150 -5.31 -7.22 -21.29
N ASP A 151 -5.40 -6.05 -21.88
CA ASP A 151 -4.42 -5.55 -22.84
C ASP A 151 -3.27 -4.86 -22.11
N PHE A 152 -2.24 -5.63 -21.78
CA PHE A 152 -1.04 -5.13 -21.11
C PHE A 152 -0.18 -4.18 -21.97
N SER A 153 -0.47 -4.03 -23.26
CA SER A 153 0.18 -3.04 -24.13
C SER A 153 -0.36 -1.63 -23.90
N LYS A 154 -1.46 -1.50 -23.18
CA LYS A 154 -2.12 -0.24 -22.88
C LYS A 154 -1.92 0.16 -21.42
N PRO A 155 -1.75 1.45 -21.13
CA PRO A 155 -1.69 1.92 -19.75
C PRO A 155 -3.01 1.68 -19.03
N PHE A 156 -2.93 1.30 -17.76
CA PHE A 156 -4.08 1.28 -16.85
C PHE A 156 -4.37 2.68 -16.32
N LYS A 157 -5.55 2.85 -15.71
CA LYS A 157 -5.97 4.08 -15.02
C LYS A 157 -6.27 3.81 -13.55
N ASN A 158 -6.38 4.86 -12.77
CA ASN A 158 -6.70 4.81 -11.35
C ASN A 158 -5.72 3.94 -10.53
N GLY A 159 -4.47 3.91 -11.00
CA GLY A 159 -3.35 3.31 -10.30
C GLY A 159 -2.72 4.25 -9.27
N PRO A 160 -1.55 3.88 -8.71
CA PRO A 160 -0.90 4.65 -7.66
C PRO A 160 -0.63 6.11 -8.00
N VAL A 161 -0.15 6.40 -9.21
CA VAL A 161 0.13 7.78 -9.66
C VAL A 161 -1.17 8.57 -9.82
N ASP A 162 -2.20 7.96 -10.39
CA ASP A 162 -3.48 8.65 -10.61
C ASP A 162 -4.17 9.04 -9.29
N VAL A 163 -3.88 8.33 -8.19
CA VAL A 163 -4.44 8.62 -6.87
C VAL A 163 -3.55 9.54 -6.03
N GLY A 164 -2.42 10.01 -6.58
CA GLY A 164 -1.66 11.10 -5.99
C GLY A 164 -0.24 10.79 -5.55
N PHE A 165 0.36 9.66 -5.93
CA PHE A 165 1.81 9.52 -5.80
C PHE A 165 2.51 10.20 -6.97
N ASP A 166 3.55 10.99 -6.67
CA ASP A 166 4.41 11.58 -7.72
C ASP A 166 5.23 10.49 -8.41
N GLU A 167 5.69 9.51 -7.63
CA GLU A 167 6.43 8.36 -8.11
C GLU A 167 5.85 7.05 -7.57
N ALA A 168 5.83 6.00 -8.39
CA ALA A 168 5.28 4.71 -8.00
C ALA A 168 6.08 3.55 -8.59
N PHE A 169 6.51 2.63 -7.73
CA PHE A 169 7.13 1.37 -8.12
C PHE A 169 6.47 0.22 -7.36
N PHE A 170 5.33 -0.27 -7.90
CA PHE A 170 4.50 -1.25 -7.23
C PHE A 170 4.31 -2.53 -8.02
N ILE A 171 4.18 -3.63 -7.29
CA ILE A 171 3.49 -4.82 -7.75
C ILE A 171 1.99 -4.57 -7.54
N LEU A 172 1.22 -4.50 -8.61
CA LEU A 172 -0.19 -4.08 -8.56
C LEU A 172 -1.10 -5.11 -7.88
N SER A 173 -0.72 -6.37 -7.89
CA SER A 173 -1.39 -7.48 -7.21
C SER A 173 -0.65 -7.90 -5.94
N SER A 174 -0.79 -9.16 -5.54
CA SER A 174 -0.03 -9.82 -4.49
C SER A 174 0.94 -10.83 -5.10
N LEU A 175 2.05 -11.11 -4.42
CA LEU A 175 3.06 -12.08 -4.89
C LEU A 175 2.55 -13.52 -4.94
N ASP A 176 1.52 -13.84 -4.17
CA ASP A 176 0.85 -15.14 -4.14
C ASP A 176 -0.21 -15.30 -5.25
N MET A 177 -0.46 -14.23 -6.00
CA MET A 177 -1.34 -14.26 -7.16
C MET A 177 -0.52 -14.57 -8.39
N ALA A 178 -0.83 -15.69 -9.03
CA ALA A 178 -0.15 -16.09 -10.27
C ALA A 178 -0.31 -14.99 -11.35
N PRO A 179 0.77 -14.69 -12.07
CA PRO A 179 0.72 -13.82 -13.23
C PRO A 179 -0.12 -14.41 -14.35
#